data_e99283e20fc994f7a747576668fcca72
#
_entry.id   e99283e20fc994f7a747576668fcca72
#
_cell.length_a   1.000
_cell.length_b   1.000
_cell.length_c   1.000
_cell.angle_alpha   90.00
_cell.angle_beta   90.00
_cell.angle_gamma   90.00
#
_symmetry.space_group_name_H-M   'P 1'
#
loop_
_entity.id
_entity.type
_entity.pdbx_description
1 polymer ?
#
loop_
_entity_poly.entity_id
_entity_poly.type
_entity_poly.pdbx_seq_one_letter_code
_entity_poly.pdbx_strand_id
1 'polypeptide(L)'
;MVDYKIDEAVDITDVVCPVTFVKTKVALEELDDGQIISIRMNDGEPVQNVPRSVKEEGHQILKLADNGDGTYNLIVRKVEE
;
A
#
# COMPACT_ATOMS: atom_id res chain seq x y z
N MET A 1 -15.06 11.90 -2.51
CA MET A 1 -15.53 10.55 -2.18
C MET A 1 -14.65 9.53 -2.90
N VAL A 2 -14.24 8.49 -2.20
CA VAL A 2 -13.39 7.46 -2.79
C VAL A 2 -14.27 6.42 -3.46
N ASP A 3 -14.06 6.20 -4.75
CA ASP A 3 -14.85 5.25 -5.52
C ASP A 3 -14.12 3.91 -5.71
N TYR A 4 -13.05 3.70 -4.95
CA TYR A 4 -12.29 2.47 -5.05
C TYR A 4 -12.89 1.39 -4.16
N LYS A 5 -13.08 0.21 -4.73
CA LYS A 5 -13.46 -0.95 -3.95
C LYS A 5 -12.21 -1.59 -3.39
N ILE A 6 -12.06 -1.57 -2.08
CA ILE A 6 -10.88 -2.13 -1.43
C ILE A 6 -11.10 -3.63 -1.25
N ASP A 7 -10.29 -4.43 -1.92
CA ASP A 7 -10.37 -5.89 -1.85
C ASP A 7 -9.58 -6.46 -0.68
N GLU A 8 -8.52 -5.77 -0.28
CA GLU A 8 -7.67 -6.19 0.84
C GLU A 8 -7.16 -4.96 1.58
N ALA A 9 -6.99 -5.07 2.88
CA ALA A 9 -6.44 -3.99 3.70
C ALA A 9 -5.30 -4.55 4.55
N VAL A 10 -4.17 -3.84 4.56
CA VAL A 10 -2.98 -4.23 5.32
C VAL A 10 -2.56 -3.07 6.22
N ASP A 11 -2.24 -3.39 7.47
CA ASP A 11 -1.75 -2.42 8.43
C ASP A 11 -0.28 -2.74 8.73
N ILE A 12 0.61 -1.82 8.39
CA ILE A 12 2.05 -1.96 8.63
C ILE A 12 2.56 -0.92 9.62
N THR A 13 1.66 -0.33 10.42
CA THR A 13 2.03 0.69 11.40
C THR A 13 2.81 0.12 12.58
N ASP A 14 2.74 -1.19 12.80
CA ASP A 14 3.41 -1.87 13.90
C ASP A 14 4.73 -2.52 13.50
N VAL A 15 5.18 -2.32 12.26
CA VAL A 15 6.44 -2.90 11.77
C VAL A 15 7.34 -1.79 11.22
N VAL A 16 8.64 -2.08 11.13
CA VAL A 16 9.63 -1.13 10.62
C VAL A 16 10.27 -1.66 9.34
N CYS A 17 10.83 -0.74 8.55
CA CYS A 17 11.55 -1.11 7.34
C CYS A 17 12.76 -1.99 7.69
N PRO A 18 13.09 -3.01 6.88
CA PRO A 18 12.48 -3.35 5.59
C PRO A 18 11.25 -4.26 5.68
N VAL A 19 10.82 -4.60 6.89
CA VAL A 19 9.71 -5.54 7.10
C VAL A 19 8.40 -4.99 6.53
N THR A 20 8.22 -3.66 6.56
CA THR A 20 7.03 -3.02 6.00
C THR A 20 6.84 -3.38 4.52
N PHE A 21 7.92 -3.31 3.75
CA PHE A 21 7.85 -3.64 2.33
C PHE A 21 7.59 -5.12 2.10
N VAL A 22 8.23 -5.98 2.86
CA VAL A 22 8.03 -7.43 2.74
C VAL A 22 6.56 -7.79 3.01
N LYS A 23 5.98 -7.23 4.05
CA LYS A 23 4.58 -7.48 4.40
C LYS A 23 3.64 -6.99 3.28
N THR A 24 3.91 -5.82 2.73
CA THR A 24 3.16 -5.26 1.61
C THR A 24 3.27 -6.15 0.38
N LYS A 25 4.47 -6.61 0.07
CA LYS A 25 4.70 -7.46 -1.09
C LYS A 25 3.95 -8.78 -0.99
N VAL A 26 3.97 -9.41 0.17
CA VAL A 26 3.24 -10.66 0.40
C VAL A 26 1.73 -10.43 0.19
N ALA A 27 1.19 -9.34 0.72
CA ALA A 27 -0.22 -9.02 0.54
C ALA A 27 -0.56 -8.82 -0.93
N LEU A 28 0.31 -8.14 -1.68
CA LEU A 28 0.10 -7.93 -3.11
C LEU A 28 0.13 -9.24 -3.89
N GLU A 29 0.99 -10.17 -3.51
CA GLU A 29 1.09 -11.46 -4.19
C GLU A 29 -0.18 -12.31 -4.03
N GLU A 30 -0.96 -12.06 -3.00
CA GLU A 30 -2.21 -12.78 -2.76
C GLU A 30 -3.37 -12.21 -3.56
N LEU A 31 -3.19 -11.05 -4.18
CA LEU A 31 -4.23 -10.40 -4.97
C LEU A 31 -4.20 -10.86 -6.42
N ASP A 32 -5.37 -10.79 -7.04
CA ASP A 32 -5.49 -10.99 -8.48
C ASP A 32 -5.30 -9.67 -9.22
N ASP A 33 -5.00 -9.75 -10.51
CA ASP A 33 -4.84 -8.56 -11.34
C ASP A 33 -6.08 -7.69 -11.28
N GLY A 34 -5.87 -6.40 -11.08
CA GLY A 34 -6.95 -5.42 -11.01
C GLY A 34 -7.57 -5.25 -9.64
N GLN A 35 -7.20 -6.07 -8.66
CA GLN A 35 -7.70 -5.90 -7.30
C GLN A 35 -7.01 -4.73 -6.62
N ILE A 36 -7.69 -4.15 -5.65
CA ILE A 36 -7.23 -2.93 -4.97
C ILE A 36 -6.93 -3.22 -3.51
N ILE A 37 -5.78 -2.77 -3.05
CA ILE A 37 -5.33 -2.94 -1.68
C ILE A 37 -5.15 -1.57 -1.03
N SER A 38 -5.55 -1.47 0.24
CA SER A 38 -5.28 -0.31 1.07
C SER A 38 -4.20 -0.68 2.08
N ILE A 39 -3.13 0.10 2.10
CA ILE A 39 -1.98 -0.13 3.00
C ILE A 39 -1.90 1.04 3.96
N ARG A 40 -2.12 0.76 5.24
CA ARG A 40 -1.99 1.78 6.28
C ARG A 40 -0.57 1.78 6.80
N MET A 41 0.06 2.96 6.79
CA MET A 41 1.46 3.09 7.16
C MET A 41 1.69 4.36 7.99
N ASN A 42 2.78 4.36 8.76
CA ASN A 42 3.17 5.53 9.51
C ASN A 42 3.80 6.58 8.63
N ASP A 43 3.70 7.84 9.05
CA ASP A 43 4.42 8.93 8.42
C ASP A 43 5.94 8.70 8.53
N GLY A 44 6.70 9.29 7.63
CA GLY A 44 8.16 9.19 7.61
C GLY A 44 8.63 8.24 6.52
N GLU A 45 9.57 7.33 6.87
CA GLU A 45 10.16 6.42 5.88
C GLU A 45 9.15 5.55 5.15
N PRO A 46 8.17 4.92 5.83
CA PRO A 46 7.22 4.08 5.12
C PRO A 46 6.45 4.81 4.03
N VAL A 47 5.99 6.04 4.33
CA VAL A 47 5.20 6.80 3.36
C VAL A 47 6.04 7.25 2.16
N GLN A 48 7.36 7.29 2.32
CA GLN A 48 8.27 7.63 1.22
C GLN A 48 8.71 6.39 0.45
N ASN A 49 9.00 5.29 1.16
CA ASN A 49 9.61 4.10 0.57
C ASN A 49 8.60 3.11 0.01
N VAL A 50 7.49 2.89 0.69
CA VAL A 50 6.51 1.87 0.26
C VAL A 50 5.87 2.23 -1.08
N PRO A 51 5.38 3.47 -1.30
CA PRO A 51 4.84 3.82 -2.61
C PRO A 51 5.85 3.65 -3.74
N ARG A 52 7.09 4.04 -3.49
CA ARG A 52 8.17 3.92 -4.46
C ARG A 52 8.43 2.46 -4.82
N SER A 53 8.51 1.59 -3.80
CA SER A 53 8.75 0.17 -4.01
C SER A 53 7.60 -0.49 -4.75
N VAL A 54 6.37 -0.14 -4.41
CA VAL A 54 5.18 -0.64 -5.08
C VAL A 54 5.19 -0.25 -6.55
N LYS A 55 5.55 0.99 -6.84
CA LYS A 55 5.63 1.47 -8.22
C LYS A 55 6.72 0.74 -9.00
N GLU A 56 7.85 0.46 -8.36
CA GLU A 56 8.95 -0.28 -8.99
C GLU A 56 8.55 -1.72 -9.32
N GLU A 57 7.63 -2.29 -8.55
CA GLU A 57 7.10 -3.63 -8.83
C GLU A 57 6.05 -3.62 -9.96
N GLY A 58 5.73 -2.45 -10.49
CA GLY A 58 4.82 -2.33 -11.62
C GLY A 58 3.36 -2.12 -11.28
N HIS A 59 3.03 -1.95 -10.00
CA HIS A 59 1.66 -1.72 -9.58
C HIS A 59 1.28 -0.24 -9.72
N GLN A 60 -0.03 0.02 -9.82
CA GLN A 60 -0.54 1.37 -9.99
C GLN A 60 -0.95 1.98 -8.66
N ILE A 61 -0.37 3.13 -8.33
CA ILE A 61 -0.76 3.89 -7.15
C ILE A 61 -1.96 4.76 -7.52
N LEU A 62 -3.08 4.55 -6.83
CA LEU A 62 -4.31 5.29 -7.09
C LEU A 62 -4.44 6.51 -6.20
N LYS A 63 -4.05 6.39 -4.94
CA LYS A 63 -4.20 7.48 -4.00
C LYS A 63 -3.30 7.27 -2.78
N LEU A 64 -2.84 8.38 -2.21
CA LEU A 64 -2.19 8.38 -0.90
C LEU A 64 -2.98 9.34 -0.03
N ALA A 65 -3.67 8.81 0.97
CA ALA A 65 -4.54 9.59 1.84
C ALA A 65 -3.91 9.79 3.21
N ASP A 66 -3.91 11.04 3.67
CA ASP A 66 -3.47 11.40 5.02
C ASP A 66 -4.65 11.19 5.97
N ASN A 67 -4.45 10.38 7.00
CA ASN A 67 -5.51 10.06 7.97
C ASN A 67 -5.62 11.10 9.09
N GLY A 68 -4.67 12.02 9.18
CA GLY A 68 -4.71 13.08 10.17
C GLY A 68 -4.23 12.67 11.57
N ASP A 69 -3.79 11.43 11.73
CA ASP A 69 -3.35 10.90 13.04
C ASP A 69 -1.89 10.42 13.00
N GLY A 70 -1.13 10.85 12.01
CA GLY A 70 0.24 10.41 11.82
C GLY A 70 0.37 9.16 10.97
N THR A 71 -0.72 8.71 10.37
CA THR A 71 -0.71 7.58 9.46
C THR A 71 -1.28 7.96 8.09
N TYR A 72 -0.97 7.14 7.11
CA TYR A 72 -1.43 7.32 5.73
C TYR A 72 -1.99 6.01 5.20
N ASN A 73 -2.96 6.12 4.30
CA ASN A 73 -3.43 4.95 3.55
C ASN A 73 -3.00 5.09 2.10
N LEU A 74 -2.28 4.09 1.62
CA LEU A 74 -1.88 4.02 0.22
C LEU A 74 -2.83 3.07 -0.50
N ILE A 75 -3.51 3.58 -1.52
CA ILE A 75 -4.45 2.80 -2.32
C ILE A 75 -3.73 2.37 -3.59
N VAL A 76 -3.60 1.08 -3.78
CA VAL A 76 -2.83 0.50 -4.87
C VAL A 76 -3.69 -0.50 -5.63
N ARG A 77 -3.61 -0.43 -6.95
CA ARG A 77 -4.21 -1.44 -7.81
C ARG A 77 -3.13 -2.41 -8.23
N LYS A 78 -3.37 -3.70 -8.02
CA LYS A 78 -2.42 -4.72 -8.45
C LYS A 78 -2.41 -4.81 -9.96
N VAL A 79 -1.23 -4.76 -10.53
CA VAL A 79 -1.01 -4.96 -11.96
C VAL A 79 -0.13 -6.19 -12.12
N GLU A 80 -0.63 -7.16 -12.85
CA GLU A 80 0.08 -8.40 -13.11
C GLU A 80 0.50 -8.41 -14.57
N GLU A 81 1.77 -8.67 -14.82
CA GLU A 81 2.30 -8.73 -16.17
C GLU A 81 2.22 -10.13 -16.78
#